data_e36e621ed322a6bfda663ea214c977c8
#
_entry.id   e36e621ed322a6bfda663ea214c977c8
#
_cell.length_a   1.000
_cell.length_b   1.000
_cell.length_c   1.000
_cell.angle_alpha   90.00
_cell.angle_beta   90.00
_cell.angle_gamma   90.00
#
_symmetry.space_group_name_H-M   'P 1'
#
loop_
_entity.id
_entity.type
_entity.pdbx_description
1 polymer ?
#
loop_
_entity_poly.entity_id
_entity_poly.type
_entity_poly.pdbx_seq_one_letter_code
_entity_poly.pdbx_strand_id
1 'polypeptide(L)'
;LEASSGWKFYKNINPVWRDDFNQFDQTRLLVVHARSAFEDKDIVVENNMPFFDGRTVFIFNGELRGVKLREQGRIGAEKIFNYIRRFDRGDTRQALEKAVGIIRKRTRYIRGMNIIMVNDKGIFVSSYFTEDEDYFTLRYREGRELLICSAPYPAEKNWQKIANDSVRVW
;
A
#
# COMPACT_ATOMS: atom_id res chain seq x y z
N LEU A 1 7.48 17.88 3.21
CA LEU A 1 8.85 17.48 2.94
C LEU A 1 8.98 17.20 1.43
N GLU A 2 9.72 18.03 0.72
CA GLU A 2 10.12 17.71 -0.66
C GLU A 2 11.24 16.68 -0.63
N ALA A 3 11.05 15.57 -1.31
CA ALA A 3 12.11 14.62 -1.57
C ALA A 3 12.81 15.01 -2.87
N SER A 4 14.10 14.73 -2.99
CA SER A 4 14.89 14.94 -4.21
C SER A 4 14.34 14.22 -5.45
N SER A 5 13.38 13.34 -5.28
CA SER A 5 12.64 12.58 -6.29
C SER A 5 11.41 13.29 -6.86
N GLY A 6 11.11 14.53 -6.45
CA GLY A 6 9.88 15.24 -6.84
C GLY A 6 8.61 14.82 -6.08
N TRP A 7 8.70 13.90 -5.11
CA TRP A 7 7.61 13.54 -4.24
C TRP A 7 7.41 14.56 -3.12
N LYS A 8 6.14 14.96 -2.88
CA LYS A 8 5.73 15.71 -1.70
C LYS A 8 5.03 14.75 -0.75
N PHE A 9 5.36 14.78 0.54
CA PHE A 9 4.76 13.92 1.55
C PHE A 9 4.02 14.76 2.59
N TYR A 10 2.81 14.34 2.89
CA TYR A 10 2.03 14.82 4.01
C TYR A 10 1.65 13.64 4.91
N LYS A 11 1.78 13.79 6.20
CA LYS A 11 1.37 12.79 7.20
C LYS A 11 0.80 13.48 8.41
N ASN A 12 -0.33 13.00 8.89
CA ASN A 12 -1.00 13.50 10.08
C ASN A 12 -1.59 12.32 10.87
N ILE A 13 -1.71 12.47 12.18
CA ILE A 13 -2.41 11.54 13.07
C ILE A 13 -3.85 11.96 13.36
N ASN A 14 -4.25 13.13 12.92
CA ASN A 14 -5.62 13.57 13.03
C ASN A 14 -6.54 12.76 12.11
N PRO A 15 -7.83 12.65 12.46
CA PRO A 15 -8.80 12.06 11.54
C PRO A 15 -8.83 12.80 10.20
N VAL A 16 -8.86 12.06 9.10
CA VAL A 16 -8.76 12.59 7.73
C VAL A 16 -9.80 13.67 7.40
N TRP A 17 -10.98 13.62 8.01
CA TRP A 17 -12.03 14.64 7.84
C TRP A 17 -11.72 16.00 8.52
N ARG A 18 -10.62 16.11 9.25
CA ARG A 18 -10.10 17.35 9.82
C ARG A 18 -8.95 17.95 9.02
N ASP A 19 -8.51 17.27 7.98
CA ASP A 19 -7.43 17.76 7.12
C ASP A 19 -7.95 18.83 6.15
N ASP A 20 -7.15 19.86 5.92
CA ASP A 20 -7.39 20.85 4.88
C ASP A 20 -6.77 20.36 3.57
N PHE A 21 -7.63 19.86 2.68
CA PHE A 21 -7.20 19.36 1.37
C PHE A 21 -6.88 20.50 0.37
N ASN A 22 -7.27 21.75 0.65
CA ASN A 22 -6.94 22.88 -0.22
C ASN A 22 -5.45 23.26 -0.17
N GLN A 23 -4.71 22.74 0.80
CA GLN A 23 -3.27 22.94 0.90
C GLN A 23 -2.47 22.17 -0.17
N PHE A 24 -3.12 21.25 -0.89
CA PHE A 24 -2.44 20.40 -1.88
C PHE A 24 -2.62 20.95 -3.29
N ASP A 25 -1.52 21.04 -4.02
CA ASP A 25 -1.50 21.39 -5.42
C ASP A 25 -2.04 20.26 -6.31
N GLN A 26 -2.34 20.60 -7.56
CA GLN A 26 -2.62 19.60 -8.58
C GLN A 26 -1.39 18.72 -8.81
N THR A 27 -1.62 17.43 -9.00
CA THR A 27 -0.56 16.45 -9.22
C THR A 27 -0.96 15.45 -10.31
N ARG A 28 0.04 14.84 -10.96
CA ARG A 28 -0.19 13.75 -11.92
C ARG A 28 -0.39 12.40 -11.23
N LEU A 29 0.07 12.28 -10.00
CA LEU A 29 0.02 11.04 -9.24
C LEU A 29 -0.22 11.35 -7.76
N LEU A 30 -1.25 10.74 -7.21
CA LEU A 30 -1.61 10.87 -5.80
C LEU A 30 -1.68 9.48 -5.17
N VAL A 31 -1.01 9.30 -4.04
CA VAL A 31 -1.11 8.09 -3.22
C VAL A 31 -1.64 8.49 -1.85
N VAL A 32 -2.78 7.94 -1.47
CA VAL A 32 -3.44 8.24 -0.19
C VAL A 32 -3.59 6.97 0.63
N HIS A 33 -3.27 7.06 1.91
CA HIS A 33 -3.50 5.98 2.87
C HIS A 33 -4.12 6.54 4.15
N ALA A 34 -5.32 6.10 4.48
CA ALA A 34 -5.94 6.33 5.78
C ALA A 34 -5.73 5.09 6.66
N ARG A 35 -5.02 5.26 7.77
CA ARG A 35 -4.70 4.17 8.70
C ARG A 35 -5.75 4.09 9.81
N SER A 36 -6.27 2.89 10.04
CA SER A 36 -6.87 2.51 11.32
C SER A 36 -5.83 1.74 12.11
N ALA A 37 -5.44 2.24 13.28
CA ALA A 37 -4.43 1.58 14.11
C ALA A 37 -5.03 0.35 14.78
N PHE A 38 -4.31 -0.77 14.75
CA PHE A 38 -4.72 -1.98 15.45
C PHE A 38 -4.64 -1.74 16.97
N GLU A 39 -5.73 -2.01 17.69
CA GLU A 39 -5.86 -1.78 19.14
C GLU A 39 -5.46 -0.36 19.60
N ASP A 40 -5.64 0.65 18.74
CA ASP A 40 -5.26 2.04 19.02
C ASP A 40 -3.82 2.24 19.49
N LYS A 41 -2.91 1.35 19.08
CA LYS A 41 -1.49 1.40 19.42
C LYS A 41 -0.64 2.00 18.30
N ASP A 42 0.51 2.54 18.70
CA ASP A 42 1.53 3.06 17.78
C ASP A 42 1.00 4.16 16.84
N ILE A 43 0.11 5.03 17.37
CA ILE A 43 -0.44 6.18 16.65
C ILE A 43 0.57 7.32 16.70
N VAL A 44 1.56 7.23 15.83
CA VAL A 44 2.58 8.27 15.61
C VAL A 44 2.76 8.51 14.13
N VAL A 45 3.16 9.72 13.76
CA VAL A 45 3.29 10.14 12.34
C VAL A 45 4.25 9.24 11.56
N GLU A 46 5.30 8.77 12.20
CA GLU A 46 6.32 7.91 11.59
C GLU A 46 5.76 6.55 11.14
N ASN A 47 4.71 6.08 11.79
CA ASN A 47 4.04 4.82 11.46
C ASN A 47 2.98 4.95 10.38
N ASN A 48 2.64 6.19 9.99
CA ASN A 48 1.69 6.42 8.91
C ASN A 48 2.34 6.19 7.54
N MET A 49 1.64 5.47 6.70
CA MET A 49 2.02 5.31 5.30
C MET A 49 1.57 6.53 4.48
N PRO A 50 2.16 6.76 3.32
CA PRO A 50 3.10 5.89 2.61
C PRO A 50 4.50 5.87 3.24
N PHE A 51 5.17 4.70 3.17
CA PHE A 51 6.61 4.64 3.38
C PHE A 51 7.34 4.94 2.08
N PHE A 52 8.57 5.44 2.19
CA PHE A 52 9.38 5.83 1.05
C PHE A 52 10.86 5.56 1.31
N ASP A 53 11.56 5.04 0.34
CA ASP A 53 12.98 4.70 0.44
C ASP A 53 13.91 5.54 -0.45
N GLY A 54 13.41 6.66 -0.95
CA GLY A 54 14.11 7.51 -1.93
C GLY A 54 13.73 7.21 -3.38
N ARG A 55 13.10 6.06 -3.66
CA ARG A 55 12.70 5.63 -5.00
C ARG A 55 11.26 5.14 -5.06
N THR A 56 10.86 4.32 -4.12
CA THR A 56 9.59 3.61 -4.14
C THR A 56 8.69 4.06 -2.99
N VAL A 57 7.48 4.46 -3.32
CA VAL A 57 6.39 4.72 -2.39
C VAL A 57 5.65 3.41 -2.12
N PHE A 58 5.30 3.14 -0.86
CA PHE A 58 4.67 1.90 -0.43
C PHE A 58 3.49 2.18 0.50
N ILE A 59 2.36 1.55 0.22
CA ILE A 59 1.21 1.45 1.13
C ILE A 59 0.77 0.00 1.28
N PHE A 60 0.17 -0.29 2.44
CA PHE A 60 -0.24 -1.62 2.83
C PHE A 60 -1.58 -1.58 3.57
N ASN A 61 -2.49 -2.48 3.22
CA ASN A 61 -3.68 -2.80 4.00
C ASN A 61 -3.77 -4.30 4.20
N GLY A 62 -3.79 -4.73 5.46
CA GLY A 62 -3.89 -6.15 5.77
C GLY A 62 -3.69 -6.46 7.25
N GLU A 63 -3.94 -7.71 7.58
CA GLU A 63 -3.71 -8.26 8.91
C GLU A 63 -2.99 -9.60 8.78
N LEU A 64 -1.77 -9.66 9.36
CA LEU A 64 -0.92 -10.83 9.40
C LEU A 64 -0.56 -11.17 10.85
N ARG A 65 -0.70 -12.43 11.24
CA ARG A 65 -0.32 -12.91 12.57
C ARG A 65 0.68 -14.07 12.48
N GLY A 66 1.65 -14.09 13.39
CA GLY A 66 2.67 -15.13 13.43
C GLY A 66 3.61 -15.09 12.22
N VAL A 67 3.98 -13.88 11.79
CA VAL A 67 4.93 -13.65 10.70
C VAL A 67 6.35 -14.01 11.15
N LYS A 68 7.01 -14.93 10.45
CA LYS A 68 8.37 -15.39 10.75
C LYS A 68 9.38 -14.80 9.75
N LEU A 69 9.46 -13.48 9.69
CA LEU A 69 10.44 -12.74 8.90
C LEU A 69 11.49 -12.10 9.80
N ARG A 70 12.77 -12.25 9.43
CA ARG A 70 13.88 -11.53 10.07
C ARG A 70 14.08 -10.23 9.31
N GLU A 71 13.36 -9.18 9.71
CA GLU A 71 13.45 -7.87 9.09
C GLU A 71 13.24 -6.77 10.14
N GLN A 72 13.90 -5.64 9.91
CA GLN A 72 13.77 -4.44 10.72
C GLN A 72 12.53 -3.64 10.31
N GLY A 73 11.96 -2.87 11.24
CA GLY A 73 10.85 -1.97 10.99
C GLY A 73 10.09 -1.68 12.28
N ARG A 74 9.54 -0.47 12.37
CA ARG A 74 8.78 0.01 13.53
C ARG A 74 7.47 -0.75 13.71
N ILE A 75 6.79 -1.00 12.58
CA ILE A 75 5.54 -1.74 12.52
C ILE A 75 5.60 -2.85 11.45
N GLY A 76 4.60 -3.74 11.46
CA GLY A 76 4.55 -4.87 10.53
C GLY A 76 4.59 -4.46 9.06
N ALA A 77 3.89 -3.39 8.68
CA ALA A 77 3.89 -2.87 7.31
C ALA A 77 5.28 -2.41 6.85
N GLU A 78 6.04 -1.75 7.71
CA GLU A 78 7.40 -1.32 7.39
C GLU A 78 8.36 -2.51 7.24
N LYS A 79 8.21 -3.54 8.08
CA LYS A 79 8.98 -4.80 7.92
C LYS A 79 8.69 -5.48 6.59
N ILE A 80 7.43 -5.48 6.14
CA ILE A 80 7.04 -6.01 4.82
C ILE A 80 7.71 -5.20 3.72
N PHE A 81 7.66 -3.87 3.77
CA PHE A 81 8.31 -3.01 2.80
C PHE A 81 9.81 -3.27 2.71
N ASN A 82 10.51 -3.25 3.85
CA ASN A 82 11.94 -3.53 3.91
C ASN A 82 12.28 -4.93 3.38
N TYR A 83 11.42 -5.92 3.66
CA TYR A 83 11.61 -7.26 3.16
C TYR A 83 11.49 -7.36 1.64
N ILE A 84 10.52 -6.66 1.02
CA ILE A 84 10.38 -6.61 -0.44
C ILE A 84 11.61 -5.97 -1.08
N ARG A 85 12.11 -4.86 -0.52
CA ARG A 85 13.30 -4.13 -1.01
C ARG A 85 14.55 -5.01 -1.12
N ARG A 86 14.70 -6.02 -0.27
CA ARG A 86 15.84 -6.96 -0.34
C ARG A 86 15.93 -7.72 -1.65
N PHE A 87 14.80 -7.88 -2.34
CA PHE A 87 14.72 -8.60 -3.61
C PHE A 87 14.73 -7.67 -4.82
N ASP A 88 14.50 -6.36 -4.63
CA ASP A 88 14.45 -5.41 -5.74
C ASP A 88 15.87 -5.14 -6.29
N ARG A 89 16.12 -5.73 -7.43
CA ARG A 89 17.34 -5.56 -8.23
C ARG A 89 17.06 -4.74 -9.49
N GLY A 90 16.05 -3.88 -9.45
CA GLY A 90 15.60 -3.09 -10.60
C GLY A 90 14.34 -3.66 -11.28
N ASP A 91 13.84 -4.81 -10.84
CA ASP A 91 12.53 -5.37 -11.21
C ASP A 91 11.64 -5.44 -9.99
N THR A 92 10.87 -4.37 -9.78
CA THR A 92 9.97 -4.23 -8.63
C THR A 92 8.84 -5.26 -8.66
N ARG A 93 8.35 -5.65 -9.85
CA ARG A 93 7.33 -6.68 -9.99
C ARG A 93 7.84 -8.02 -9.46
N GLN A 94 8.99 -8.46 -9.96
CA GLN A 94 9.58 -9.74 -9.54
C GLN A 94 9.90 -9.74 -8.04
N ALA A 95 10.41 -8.61 -7.52
CA ALA A 95 10.69 -8.46 -6.10
C ALA A 95 9.43 -8.61 -5.24
N LEU A 96 8.33 -7.97 -5.66
CA LEU A 96 7.03 -8.04 -4.99
C LEU A 96 6.48 -9.47 -5.02
N GLU A 97 6.42 -10.12 -6.18
CA GLU A 97 5.94 -11.50 -6.36
C GLU A 97 6.73 -12.48 -5.48
N LYS A 98 8.05 -12.37 -5.49
CA LYS A 98 8.93 -13.22 -4.69
C LYS A 98 8.73 -13.01 -3.20
N ALA A 99 8.72 -11.76 -2.75
CA ALA A 99 8.55 -11.44 -1.33
C ALA A 99 7.19 -11.89 -0.82
N VAL A 100 6.11 -11.58 -1.53
CA VAL A 100 4.74 -12.00 -1.19
C VAL A 100 4.65 -13.52 -1.07
N GLY A 101 5.21 -14.26 -2.02
CA GLY A 101 5.23 -15.73 -1.97
C GLY A 101 5.96 -16.29 -0.73
N ILE A 102 7.05 -15.65 -0.29
CA ILE A 102 7.76 -16.04 0.92
C ILE A 102 7.00 -15.63 2.18
N ILE A 103 6.46 -14.42 2.23
CA ILE A 103 5.67 -13.92 3.37
C ILE A 103 4.50 -14.86 3.63
N ARG A 104 3.76 -15.27 2.60
CA ARG A 104 2.64 -16.21 2.71
C ARG A 104 3.07 -17.54 3.35
N LYS A 105 4.16 -18.12 2.89
CA LYS A 105 4.70 -19.40 3.42
C LYS A 105 5.21 -19.28 4.86
N ARG A 106 5.58 -18.09 5.30
CA ARG A 106 6.17 -17.82 6.62
C ARG A 106 5.23 -17.12 7.59
N THR A 107 3.96 -16.99 7.25
CA THR A 107 2.94 -16.38 8.08
C THR A 107 1.91 -17.43 8.47
N ARG A 108 1.60 -17.51 9.77
CA ARG A 108 0.64 -18.49 10.27
C ARG A 108 -0.79 -18.17 9.87
N TYR A 109 -1.15 -16.88 9.85
CA TYR A 109 -2.48 -16.40 9.53
C TYR A 109 -2.40 -15.10 8.74
N ILE A 110 -3.14 -15.02 7.66
CA ILE A 110 -3.26 -13.84 6.81
C ILE A 110 -4.74 -13.63 6.55
N ARG A 111 -5.33 -12.60 7.14
CA ARG A 111 -6.68 -12.17 6.81
C ARG A 111 -6.72 -11.47 5.47
N GLY A 112 -5.79 -10.52 5.28
CA GLY A 112 -5.57 -9.83 4.02
C GLY A 112 -4.16 -9.26 3.94
N MET A 113 -3.65 -9.07 2.71
CA MET A 113 -2.33 -8.53 2.42
C MET A 113 -2.36 -7.82 1.07
N ASN A 114 -2.88 -6.62 1.07
CA ASN A 114 -2.90 -5.74 -0.10
C ASN A 114 -1.71 -4.79 -0.05
N ILE A 115 -0.95 -4.73 -1.12
CA ILE A 115 0.25 -3.91 -1.26
C ILE A 115 0.12 -3.08 -2.53
N ILE A 116 0.38 -1.78 -2.41
CA ILE A 116 0.56 -0.92 -3.57
C ILE A 116 1.95 -0.28 -3.47
N MET A 117 2.74 -0.43 -4.50
CA MET A 117 4.04 0.20 -4.66
C MET A 117 4.05 1.07 -5.90
N VAL A 118 4.68 2.24 -5.80
CA VAL A 118 4.78 3.18 -6.91
C VAL A 118 6.21 3.70 -7.02
N ASN A 119 6.76 3.66 -8.22
CA ASN A 119 8.06 4.26 -8.54
C ASN A 119 8.07 4.79 -9.99
N ASP A 120 9.24 5.15 -10.49
CA ASP A 120 9.45 5.64 -11.85
C ASP A 120 9.10 4.63 -12.97
N LYS A 121 8.93 3.35 -12.63
CA LYS A 121 8.63 2.28 -13.57
C LYS A 121 7.14 1.91 -13.63
N GLY A 122 6.33 2.41 -12.69
CA GLY A 122 4.90 2.14 -12.69
C GLY A 122 4.27 1.97 -11.32
N ILE A 123 3.05 1.46 -11.33
CA ILE A 123 2.23 1.14 -10.17
C ILE A 123 2.11 -0.38 -10.07
N PHE A 124 2.57 -0.94 -8.98
CA PHE A 124 2.60 -2.38 -8.71
C PHE A 124 1.62 -2.70 -7.59
N VAL A 125 0.66 -3.55 -7.85
CA VAL A 125 -0.38 -3.92 -6.89
C VAL A 125 -0.35 -5.41 -6.68
N SER A 126 -0.21 -5.84 -5.42
CA SER A 126 -0.45 -7.22 -5.01
C SER A 126 -1.69 -7.29 -4.16
N SER A 127 -2.61 -8.18 -4.49
CA SER A 127 -3.83 -8.44 -3.73
C SER A 127 -3.85 -9.89 -3.27
N TYR A 128 -3.97 -10.09 -1.95
CA TYR A 128 -4.16 -11.41 -1.36
C TYR A 128 -5.02 -11.32 -0.11
N PHE A 129 -6.03 -12.15 0.00
CA PHE A 129 -6.85 -12.27 1.21
C PHE A 129 -7.45 -13.67 1.32
N THR A 130 -7.74 -14.09 2.54
CA THR A 130 -8.42 -15.37 2.84
C THR A 130 -9.79 -15.16 3.47
N GLU A 131 -10.07 -13.96 3.94
CA GLU A 131 -11.32 -13.58 4.62
C GLU A 131 -11.72 -12.17 4.19
N ASP A 132 -12.97 -11.80 4.45
CA ASP A 132 -13.54 -10.46 4.22
C ASP A 132 -13.31 -9.95 2.80
N GLU A 133 -13.68 -10.75 1.81
CA GLU A 133 -13.52 -10.44 0.38
C GLU A 133 -13.96 -9.02 0.04
N ASP A 134 -15.14 -8.59 0.50
CA ASP A 134 -15.67 -7.26 0.16
C ASP A 134 -14.80 -6.12 0.71
N TYR A 135 -14.19 -6.32 1.88
CA TYR A 135 -13.29 -5.36 2.49
C TYR A 135 -11.91 -5.32 1.83
N PHE A 136 -11.36 -6.47 1.45
CA PHE A 136 -10.02 -6.55 0.90
C PHE A 136 -9.96 -6.49 -0.63
N THR A 137 -11.08 -6.67 -1.34
CA THR A 137 -11.08 -6.55 -2.80
C THR A 137 -10.71 -5.12 -3.22
N LEU A 138 -9.51 -4.97 -3.78
CA LEU A 138 -9.13 -3.74 -4.45
C LEU A 138 -9.88 -3.62 -5.78
N ARG A 139 -10.20 -2.38 -6.13
CA ARG A 139 -10.89 -2.06 -7.38
C ARG A 139 -10.11 -1.01 -8.14
N TYR A 140 -10.25 -1.04 -9.45
CA TYR A 140 -9.63 -0.05 -10.32
C TYR A 140 -10.62 0.38 -11.41
N ARG A 141 -10.37 1.55 -11.95
CA ARG A 141 -11.03 2.08 -13.12
C ARG A 141 -10.01 2.77 -14.01
N GLU A 142 -10.00 2.41 -15.27
CA GLU A 142 -9.21 3.04 -16.31
C GLU A 142 -10.10 3.97 -17.14
N GLY A 143 -9.59 5.15 -17.48
CA GLY A 143 -10.28 6.17 -18.26
C GLY A 143 -9.32 7.32 -18.53
N ARG A 144 -9.82 8.56 -18.34
CA ARG A 144 -8.94 9.75 -18.37
C ARG A 144 -7.85 9.66 -17.31
N GLU A 145 -8.17 9.01 -16.19
CA GLU A 145 -7.30 8.76 -15.06
C GLU A 145 -7.38 7.29 -14.67
N LEU A 146 -6.29 6.74 -14.16
CA LEU A 146 -6.29 5.46 -13.47
C LEU A 146 -6.61 5.72 -12.00
N LEU A 147 -7.68 5.10 -11.51
CA LEU A 147 -8.03 5.08 -10.09
C LEU A 147 -7.89 3.66 -9.56
N ILE A 148 -7.22 3.51 -8.42
CA ILE A 148 -7.11 2.24 -7.68
C ILE A 148 -7.51 2.53 -6.24
N CYS A 149 -8.47 1.78 -5.68
CA CYS A 149 -8.98 2.03 -4.35
C CYS A 149 -9.47 0.76 -3.64
N SER A 150 -9.55 0.83 -2.31
CA SER A 150 -10.18 -0.20 -1.48
C SER A 150 -11.70 -0.06 -1.45
N ALA A 151 -12.23 1.16 -1.58
CA ALA A 151 -13.66 1.42 -1.62
C ALA A 151 -14.00 2.37 -2.79
N PRO A 152 -14.86 1.95 -3.73
CA PRO A 152 -15.29 2.77 -4.84
C PRO A 152 -16.08 4.00 -4.38
N TYR A 153 -15.95 5.09 -5.10
CA TYR A 153 -16.83 6.25 -4.90
C TYR A 153 -18.27 5.89 -5.29
N PRO A 154 -19.27 6.19 -4.47
CA PRO A 154 -20.65 5.76 -4.69
C PRO A 154 -21.26 6.23 -6.03
N ALA A 155 -20.89 7.40 -6.51
CA ALA A 155 -21.38 7.98 -7.76
C ALA A 155 -20.67 7.47 -9.02
N GLU A 156 -19.59 6.75 -8.87
CA GLU A 156 -18.76 6.27 -9.96
C GLU A 156 -19.11 4.86 -10.38
N LYS A 157 -19.13 4.63 -11.69
CA LYS A 157 -19.46 3.31 -12.30
C LYS A 157 -18.23 2.71 -12.98
N ASN A 158 -18.41 1.49 -13.47
CA ASN A 158 -17.39 0.77 -14.26
C ASN A 158 -16.12 0.38 -13.48
N TRP A 159 -16.24 0.19 -12.18
CA TRP A 159 -15.17 -0.37 -11.38
C TRP A 159 -14.93 -1.85 -11.71
N GLN A 160 -13.68 -2.19 -11.93
CA GLN A 160 -13.22 -3.56 -12.10
C GLN A 160 -12.54 -4.04 -10.82
N LYS A 161 -12.74 -5.32 -10.49
CA LYS A 161 -12.07 -5.95 -9.34
C LYS A 161 -10.64 -6.35 -9.72
N ILE A 162 -9.69 -6.15 -8.82
CA ILE A 162 -8.37 -6.78 -8.90
C ILE A 162 -8.54 -8.19 -8.35
N ALA A 163 -8.10 -9.19 -9.11
CA ALA A 163 -8.23 -10.58 -8.72
C ALA A 163 -7.47 -10.86 -7.41
N ASN A 164 -8.08 -11.68 -6.55
CA ASN A 164 -7.37 -12.21 -5.38
C ASN A 164 -6.19 -13.09 -5.84
N ASP A 165 -5.14 -13.17 -5.04
CA ASP A 165 -3.91 -13.91 -5.32
C ASP A 165 -3.25 -13.50 -6.64
N SER A 166 -3.14 -12.18 -6.85
CA SER A 166 -2.57 -11.64 -8.08
C SER A 166 -1.60 -10.48 -7.85
N VAL A 167 -0.73 -10.28 -8.84
CA VAL A 167 0.09 -9.08 -8.97
C VAL A 167 -0.23 -8.43 -10.31
N ARG A 168 -0.58 -7.15 -10.27
CA ARG A 168 -0.88 -6.33 -11.45
C ARG A 168 0.04 -5.11 -11.52
N VAL A 169 0.35 -4.67 -12.73
CA VAL A 169 1.24 -3.52 -13.00
C VAL A 169 0.58 -2.62 -14.05
N TRP A 170 0.67 -1.31 -13.83
CA TRP A 170 0.30 -0.25 -14.75
C TRP A 170 1.46 0.68 -15.03
#